data_d47ede77724b2abc9faa59e391c19f07
#
_entry.id   d47ede77724b2abc9faa59e391c19f07
#
_cell.length_a   1.000
_cell.length_b   1.000
_cell.length_c   1.000
_cell.angle_alpha   90.00
_cell.angle_beta   90.00
_cell.angle_gamma   90.00
#
_symmetry.space_group_name_H-M   'P 1'
#
loop_
_entity.id
_entity.type
_entity.pdbx_description
1 polymer ?
#
loop_
_entity_poly.entity_id
_entity_poly.type
_entity_poly.pdbx_seq_one_letter_code
_entity_poly.pdbx_strand_id
1 'polypeptide(L)'
;MGLGLFKAFFCCTTNQDIPIVSSDSESSPRHSSGYGYKQPMLPISPKKSPSSTSNPQIGQILGKPYVVITQMYEMKKELGRGQSGVTYLCTEKRTGREYACKSISRAKLLSDQEIEDVRREVMILQHLSGQPNIVEFRGAYEDKQNVYLVMEVCKGGELFDRIIAKGNYTEREAATIMRQIVNVVHVCHFMGVMHRDLKPENFLLASQDENATVKATDFGLSIFLEEVTKILYFFWAWA
;
A
#
# COMPACT_ATOMS: atom_id res chain seq x y z
N MET A 1 7.73 -30.66 8.33
CA MET A 1 8.17 -30.33 6.96
C MET A 1 7.47 -29.09 6.34
N GLY A 2 6.61 -28.37 7.08
CA GLY A 2 5.86 -27.24 6.56
C GLY A 2 6.54 -25.86 6.56
N LEU A 3 7.57 -25.64 7.39
CA LEU A 3 8.24 -24.33 7.50
C LEU A 3 9.15 -23.97 6.31
N GLY A 4 9.62 -24.97 5.58
CA GLY A 4 10.54 -24.77 4.45
C GLY A 4 9.89 -24.13 3.22
N LEU A 5 8.61 -24.39 2.96
CA LEU A 5 7.90 -23.88 1.79
C LEU A 5 7.55 -22.38 1.91
N PHE A 6 7.25 -21.93 3.13
CA PHE A 6 6.92 -20.50 3.36
C PHE A 6 8.15 -19.59 3.27
N LYS A 7 9.33 -20.06 3.74
CA LYS A 7 10.58 -19.30 3.59
C LYS A 7 11.05 -19.19 2.14
N ALA A 8 10.81 -20.20 1.31
CA ALA A 8 11.24 -20.21 -0.09
C ALA A 8 10.48 -19.19 -0.96
N PHE A 9 9.22 -18.87 -0.63
CA PHE A 9 8.41 -17.95 -1.42
C PHE A 9 8.73 -16.46 -1.17
N PHE A 10 9.26 -16.12 0.02
CA PHE A 10 9.61 -14.75 0.38
C PHE A 10 11.11 -14.42 0.23
N CYS A 11 11.96 -15.41 -0.06
CA CYS A 11 13.42 -15.22 -0.13
C CYS A 11 13.96 -15.01 -1.56
N CYS A 12 13.11 -14.75 -2.56
CA CYS A 12 13.53 -14.62 -3.98
C CYS A 12 13.65 -13.17 -4.45
N THR A 13 14.32 -12.32 -3.65
CA THR A 13 14.78 -10.99 -4.10
C THR A 13 16.20 -10.68 -3.64
N THR A 14 17.14 -11.61 -3.82
CA THR A 14 18.58 -11.26 -3.83
C THR A 14 19.28 -12.09 -4.89
N ASN A 15 19.76 -11.39 -5.91
CA ASN A 15 20.80 -11.75 -6.89
C ASN A 15 21.30 -13.20 -6.89
N GLN A 16 20.99 -13.93 -7.96
CA GLN A 16 21.98 -14.84 -8.55
C GLN A 16 21.75 -14.98 -10.06
N ASP A 17 22.86 -14.95 -10.78
CA ASP A 17 23.05 -14.95 -12.20
C ASP A 17 22.32 -16.07 -12.97
N ILE A 18 21.60 -15.72 -14.04
CA ILE A 18 21.11 -16.67 -15.04
C ILE A 18 21.97 -16.52 -16.28
N PRO A 19 22.58 -17.59 -16.82
CA PRO A 19 23.41 -17.53 -18.02
C PRO A 19 22.56 -17.32 -19.27
N ILE A 20 23.02 -16.41 -20.12
CA ILE A 20 22.45 -16.10 -21.43
C ILE A 20 22.76 -17.23 -22.40
N VAL A 21 21.73 -17.86 -22.96
CA VAL A 21 21.85 -18.74 -24.12
C VAL A 21 21.44 -17.95 -25.35
N SER A 22 22.37 -17.76 -26.27
CA SER A 22 22.20 -17.20 -27.61
C SER A 22 21.58 -18.23 -28.55
N SER A 23 20.58 -17.86 -29.33
CA SER A 23 20.27 -18.55 -30.58
C SER A 23 19.69 -17.60 -31.62
N ASP A 24 20.19 -17.77 -32.81
CA ASP A 24 20.22 -16.97 -34.00
C ASP A 24 18.90 -16.62 -34.68
N SER A 25 19.00 -15.52 -35.38
CA SER A 25 18.36 -14.97 -36.58
C SER A 25 17.37 -15.84 -37.38
N GLU A 26 16.20 -15.28 -37.72
CA GLU A 26 15.65 -15.37 -39.08
C GLU A 26 14.72 -14.17 -39.38
N SER A 27 14.71 -13.79 -40.68
CA SER A 27 14.31 -12.53 -41.26
C SER A 27 12.89 -12.54 -41.86
N SER A 28 12.16 -11.40 -41.70
CA SER A 28 11.25 -10.69 -42.64
C SER A 28 9.92 -11.36 -43.11
N PRO A 29 8.92 -10.58 -43.61
CA PRO A 29 8.81 -9.16 -43.92
C PRO A 29 7.51 -8.42 -43.46
N ARG A 30 7.54 -7.13 -43.65
CA ARG A 30 6.58 -6.03 -43.44
C ARG A 30 5.17 -6.24 -43.97
N HIS A 31 4.15 -5.82 -43.20
CA HIS A 31 2.94 -5.19 -43.73
C HIS A 31 2.54 -4.00 -42.84
N SER A 32 2.41 -2.84 -43.48
CA SER A 32 1.97 -1.58 -42.93
C SER A 32 0.44 -1.51 -42.96
N SER A 33 -0.21 -1.18 -41.85
CA SER A 33 -1.49 -0.47 -41.89
C SER A 33 -1.57 0.46 -40.68
N GLY A 34 -1.59 1.78 -41.00
CA GLY A 34 -1.69 2.83 -40.02
C GLY A 34 -3.10 2.99 -39.50
N TYR A 35 -3.24 3.04 -38.19
CA TYR A 35 -4.38 3.61 -37.52
C TYR A 35 -3.92 4.77 -36.66
N GLY A 36 -4.25 5.98 -37.11
CA GLY A 36 -3.98 7.22 -36.38
C GLY A 36 -4.94 7.38 -35.21
N TYR A 37 -4.39 7.31 -34.00
CA TYR A 37 -5.10 7.77 -32.81
C TYR A 37 -4.70 9.20 -32.47
N LYS A 38 -5.67 10.13 -32.54
CA LYS A 38 -5.53 11.49 -32.03
C LYS A 38 -5.49 11.45 -30.51
N GLN A 39 -4.39 11.88 -29.91
CA GLN A 39 -4.27 12.13 -28.47
C GLN A 39 -5.06 13.40 -28.08
N PRO A 40 -5.80 13.40 -26.95
CA PRO A 40 -6.32 14.62 -26.37
C PRO A 40 -5.18 15.39 -25.69
N MET A 41 -5.06 16.69 -26.03
CA MET A 41 -4.11 17.62 -25.41
C MET A 41 -4.51 17.87 -23.95
N LEU A 42 -3.58 17.67 -23.02
CA LEU A 42 -3.69 18.10 -21.63
C LEU A 42 -3.35 19.59 -21.49
N PRO A 43 -4.02 20.35 -20.63
CA PRO A 43 -3.75 21.76 -20.44
C PRO A 43 -2.41 22.00 -19.74
N ILE A 44 -1.64 22.95 -20.26
CA ILE A 44 -0.33 23.39 -19.77
C ILE A 44 -0.54 24.25 -18.52
N SER A 45 0.03 23.81 -17.38
CA SER A 45 0.06 24.59 -16.13
C SER A 45 1.08 25.73 -16.21
N PRO A 46 0.80 26.91 -15.64
CA PRO A 46 1.72 28.04 -15.67
C PRO A 46 2.92 27.87 -14.74
N LYS A 47 4.13 28.18 -15.23
CA LYS A 47 5.37 28.25 -14.48
C LYS A 47 5.31 29.31 -13.39
N LYS A 48 5.52 28.95 -12.12
CA LYS A 48 5.78 29.90 -11.03
C LYS A 48 7.27 30.13 -10.89
N SER A 49 7.66 31.40 -10.81
CA SER A 49 9.00 31.91 -10.52
C SER A 49 9.40 31.67 -9.05
N PRO A 50 10.72 31.55 -8.72
CA PRO A 50 11.15 31.32 -7.34
C PRO A 50 11.16 32.62 -6.54
N SER A 51 10.53 32.64 -5.37
CA SER A 51 10.67 33.71 -4.39
C SER A 51 10.96 33.14 -2.99
N SER A 52 12.13 33.53 -2.46
CA SER A 52 12.51 33.78 -1.07
C SER A 52 12.22 32.74 0.02
N THR A 53 13.32 32.27 0.61
CA THR A 53 13.53 31.66 1.92
C THR A 53 12.62 32.15 3.02
N SER A 54 11.63 31.35 3.38
CA SER A 54 11.02 31.29 4.71
C SER A 54 10.64 29.84 4.94
N ASN A 55 10.90 29.32 6.14
CA ASN A 55 10.57 27.96 6.55
C ASN A 55 9.13 27.63 6.08
N PRO A 56 8.92 26.75 5.10
CA PRO A 56 7.59 26.57 4.55
C PRO A 56 6.76 25.88 5.63
N GLN A 57 5.83 26.62 6.22
CA GLN A 57 4.72 25.98 6.92
C GLN A 57 4.07 25.06 5.89
N ILE A 58 4.32 23.76 6.03
CA ILE A 58 3.71 22.73 5.19
C ILE A 58 2.21 22.98 5.24
N GLY A 59 1.63 23.39 4.11
CA GLY A 59 0.19 23.60 3.96
C GLY A 59 -0.60 22.34 4.26
N GLN A 60 -1.88 22.33 4.01
CA GLN A 60 -2.71 21.13 4.16
C GLN A 60 -2.20 20.00 3.27
N ILE A 61 -1.84 18.86 3.86
CA ILE A 61 -1.33 17.69 3.14
C ILE A 61 -2.47 17.04 2.36
N LEU A 62 -3.63 16.85 2.98
CA LEU A 62 -4.79 16.22 2.36
C LEU A 62 -5.66 17.20 1.55
N GLY A 63 -5.34 18.49 1.56
CA GLY A 63 -6.17 19.50 0.91
C GLY A 63 -7.56 19.67 1.54
N LYS A 64 -7.73 19.21 2.77
CA LYS A 64 -8.99 19.29 3.54
C LYS A 64 -8.81 20.18 4.79
N PRO A 65 -9.88 20.79 5.32
CA PRO A 65 -9.80 21.54 6.57
C PRO A 65 -9.23 20.70 7.70
N TYR A 66 -8.44 21.33 8.58
CA TYR A 66 -7.95 20.68 9.78
C TYR A 66 -9.07 20.22 10.69
N VAL A 67 -8.95 19.00 11.20
CA VAL A 67 -9.92 18.36 12.07
C VAL A 67 -9.25 17.92 13.35
N VAL A 68 -9.84 18.25 14.47
CA VAL A 68 -9.41 17.74 15.78
C VAL A 68 -9.91 16.30 15.90
N ILE A 69 -9.07 15.33 15.56
CA ILE A 69 -9.42 13.89 15.50
C ILE A 69 -10.07 13.40 16.81
N THR A 70 -9.64 13.94 17.96
CA THR A 70 -10.16 13.58 19.27
C THR A 70 -11.60 14.04 19.54
N GLN A 71 -12.18 14.87 18.68
CA GLN A 71 -13.61 15.17 18.75
C GLN A 71 -14.46 14.01 18.24
N MET A 72 -13.95 13.25 17.27
CA MET A 72 -14.65 12.14 16.62
C MET A 72 -14.24 10.78 17.18
N TYR A 73 -12.97 10.60 17.52
CA TYR A 73 -12.41 9.34 17.99
C TYR A 73 -11.73 9.51 19.34
N GLU A 74 -11.96 8.54 20.22
CA GLU A 74 -11.20 8.38 21.46
C GLU A 74 -9.99 7.50 21.16
N MET A 75 -8.78 8.08 21.29
CA MET A 75 -7.53 7.36 21.09
C MET A 75 -7.24 6.50 22.33
N LYS A 76 -6.88 5.23 22.11
CA LYS A 76 -6.60 4.23 23.15
C LYS A 76 -5.15 3.75 23.07
N LYS A 77 -4.94 2.46 23.34
CA LYS A 77 -3.60 1.84 23.35
C LYS A 77 -2.95 1.84 21.97
N GLU A 78 -1.63 1.89 21.96
CA GLU A 78 -0.81 1.63 20.78
C GLU A 78 -0.98 0.18 20.34
N LEU A 79 -1.20 -0.04 19.03
CA LEU A 79 -1.31 -1.36 18.40
C LEU A 79 0.01 -1.77 17.75
N GLY A 80 0.77 -0.79 17.25
CA GLY A 80 2.05 -1.02 16.60
C GLY A 80 2.72 0.27 16.18
N ARG A 81 4.02 0.19 15.91
CA ARG A 81 4.85 1.31 15.49
C ARG A 81 5.71 0.91 14.30
N GLY A 82 5.59 1.63 13.21
CA GLY A 82 6.40 1.46 12.01
C GLY A 82 7.20 2.70 11.64
N GLN A 83 7.89 2.61 10.51
CA GLN A 83 8.67 3.72 9.95
C GLN A 83 7.80 4.94 9.65
N SER A 84 6.63 4.71 9.04
CA SER A 84 5.71 5.77 8.61
C SER A 84 4.87 6.38 9.72
N GLY A 85 4.83 5.78 10.94
CA GLY A 85 4.00 6.31 12.01
C GLY A 85 3.67 5.32 13.12
N VAL A 86 2.71 5.68 13.96
CA VAL A 86 2.23 4.87 15.08
C VAL A 86 0.76 4.57 14.88
N THR A 87 0.38 3.31 15.04
CA THR A 87 -1.02 2.89 14.92
C THR A 87 -1.61 2.70 16.32
N TYR A 88 -2.74 3.33 16.57
CA TYR A 88 -3.49 3.26 17.82
C TYR A 88 -4.82 2.57 17.62
N LEU A 89 -5.30 1.86 18.63
CA LEU A 89 -6.70 1.53 18.75
C LEU A 89 -7.46 2.83 19.04
N CYS A 90 -8.57 3.04 18.34
CA CYS A 90 -9.44 4.17 18.61
C CYS A 90 -10.92 3.75 18.58
N THR A 91 -11.77 4.49 19.27
CA THR A 91 -13.22 4.27 19.30
C THR A 91 -13.93 5.48 18.72
N GLU A 92 -14.76 5.27 17.72
CA GLU A 92 -15.63 6.33 17.18
C GLU A 92 -16.67 6.71 18.24
N LYS A 93 -16.65 7.95 18.71
CA LYS A 93 -17.50 8.41 19.82
C LYS A 93 -19.00 8.33 19.51
N ARG A 94 -19.36 8.51 18.26
CA ARG A 94 -20.74 8.50 17.81
C ARG A 94 -21.36 7.10 17.82
N THR A 95 -20.60 6.06 17.49
CA THR A 95 -21.11 4.69 17.29
C THR A 95 -20.60 3.70 18.33
N GLY A 96 -19.54 4.04 19.07
CA GLY A 96 -18.83 3.12 19.97
C GLY A 96 -18.01 2.05 19.25
N ARG A 97 -17.90 2.10 17.92
CA ARG A 97 -17.14 1.12 17.14
C ARG A 97 -15.64 1.37 17.24
N GLU A 98 -14.87 0.29 17.27
CA GLU A 98 -13.41 0.32 17.33
C GLU A 98 -12.80 0.29 15.94
N TYR A 99 -11.71 1.04 15.78
CA TYR A 99 -10.93 1.18 14.56
C TYR A 99 -9.43 1.20 14.89
N ALA A 100 -8.60 1.01 13.89
CA ALA A 100 -7.18 1.31 13.92
C ALA A 100 -6.95 2.71 13.33
N CYS A 101 -6.12 3.52 13.98
CA CYS A 101 -5.77 4.85 13.54
C CYS A 101 -4.24 4.97 13.41
N LYS A 102 -3.73 4.99 12.18
CA LYS A 102 -2.31 5.26 11.87
C LYS A 102 -2.10 6.76 11.94
N SER A 103 -1.26 7.21 12.88
CA SER A 103 -0.88 8.61 13.07
C SER A 103 0.51 8.84 12.50
N ILE A 104 0.60 9.71 11.50
CA ILE A 104 1.81 10.08 10.78
C ILE A 104 2.19 11.50 11.20
N SER A 105 3.35 11.68 11.84
CA SER A 105 3.80 13.00 12.29
C SER A 105 4.21 13.86 11.08
N ARG A 106 3.64 15.05 10.98
CA ARG A 106 4.00 16.05 9.94
C ARG A 106 5.44 16.53 10.08
N ALA A 107 5.99 16.54 11.30
CA ALA A 107 7.39 16.89 11.54
C ALA A 107 8.40 15.90 10.92
N LYS A 108 7.95 14.71 10.55
CA LYS A 108 8.77 13.71 9.84
C LYS A 108 8.67 13.82 8.31
N LEU A 109 7.73 14.58 7.78
CA LEU A 109 7.54 14.78 6.34
C LEU A 109 8.38 15.98 5.90
N LEU A 110 9.64 15.73 5.60
CA LEU A 110 10.66 16.75 5.34
C LEU A 110 10.78 17.11 3.85
N SER A 111 10.21 16.29 2.95
CA SER A 111 10.27 16.45 1.50
C SER A 111 8.88 16.44 0.88
N ASP A 112 8.75 17.09 -0.28
CA ASP A 112 7.54 17.03 -1.09
C ASP A 112 7.19 15.59 -1.50
N GLN A 113 8.21 14.72 -1.67
CA GLN A 113 8.03 13.33 -1.99
C GLN A 113 7.34 12.57 -0.84
N GLU A 114 7.77 12.76 0.40
CA GLU A 114 7.13 12.12 1.57
C GLU A 114 5.68 12.59 1.76
N ILE A 115 5.40 13.85 1.46
CA ILE A 115 4.03 14.39 1.47
C ILE A 115 3.19 13.71 0.38
N GLU A 116 3.75 13.55 -0.82
CA GLU A 116 3.05 12.91 -1.93
C GLU A 116 2.85 11.41 -1.69
N ASP A 117 3.79 10.73 -1.03
CA ASP A 117 3.66 9.33 -0.62
C ASP A 117 2.50 9.14 0.36
N VAL A 118 2.31 10.05 1.33
CA VAL A 118 1.14 10.02 2.23
C VAL A 118 -0.16 10.25 1.47
N ARG A 119 -0.20 11.18 0.52
CA ARG A 119 -1.38 11.41 -0.33
C ARG A 119 -1.71 10.17 -1.14
N ARG A 120 -0.70 9.53 -1.72
CA ARG A 120 -0.83 8.30 -2.51
C ARG A 120 -1.32 7.14 -1.66
N GLU A 121 -0.80 6.96 -0.43
CA GLU A 121 -1.29 5.95 0.51
C GLU A 121 -2.79 6.12 0.77
N VAL A 122 -3.25 7.35 1.02
CA VAL A 122 -4.68 7.65 1.22
C VAL A 122 -5.51 7.34 -0.02
N MET A 123 -5.05 7.73 -1.22
CA MET A 123 -5.75 7.45 -2.47
C MET A 123 -5.87 5.95 -2.74
N ILE A 124 -4.80 5.20 -2.52
CA ILE A 124 -4.76 3.75 -2.73
C ILE A 124 -5.67 3.03 -1.72
N LEU A 125 -5.60 3.37 -0.43
CA LEU A 125 -6.49 2.82 0.58
C LEU A 125 -7.97 3.08 0.27
N GLN A 126 -8.29 4.28 -0.19
CA GLN A 126 -9.65 4.64 -0.59
C GLN A 126 -10.10 3.85 -1.83
N HIS A 127 -9.22 3.70 -2.82
CA HIS A 127 -9.47 2.98 -4.07
C HIS A 127 -9.70 1.47 -3.85
N LEU A 128 -8.91 0.86 -2.95
CA LEU A 128 -8.99 -0.57 -2.63
C LEU A 128 -10.03 -0.89 -1.54
N SER A 129 -10.62 0.10 -0.89
CA SER A 129 -11.58 -0.11 0.20
C SER A 129 -12.77 -0.95 -0.25
N GLY A 130 -13.26 -1.82 0.65
CA GLY A 130 -14.38 -2.74 0.36
C GLY A 130 -13.96 -4.10 -0.22
N GLN A 131 -12.67 -4.31 -0.55
CA GLN A 131 -12.18 -5.61 -1.00
C GLN A 131 -11.97 -6.56 0.19
N PRO A 132 -12.43 -7.84 0.12
CA PRO A 132 -12.48 -8.74 1.28
C PRO A 132 -11.15 -8.94 2.00
N ASN A 133 -10.04 -9.02 1.27
CA ASN A 133 -8.70 -9.29 1.80
C ASN A 133 -7.83 -8.02 1.89
N ILE A 134 -8.43 -6.85 1.78
CA ILE A 134 -7.77 -5.55 2.00
C ILE A 134 -8.37 -4.91 3.25
N VAL A 135 -7.54 -4.23 4.04
CA VAL A 135 -8.00 -3.47 5.19
C VAL A 135 -9.02 -2.41 4.76
N GLU A 136 -10.18 -2.36 5.41
CA GLU A 136 -11.23 -1.39 5.04
C GLU A 136 -10.84 0.02 5.52
N PHE A 137 -10.76 0.95 4.59
CA PHE A 137 -10.43 2.33 4.87
C PHE A 137 -11.68 3.12 5.29
N ARG A 138 -11.60 3.81 6.43
CA ARG A 138 -12.72 4.59 6.97
C ARG A 138 -12.63 6.07 6.63
N GLY A 139 -11.40 6.61 6.63
CA GLY A 139 -11.19 8.02 6.32
C GLY A 139 -9.80 8.52 6.69
N ALA A 140 -9.43 9.66 6.10
CA ALA A 140 -8.20 10.37 6.44
C ALA A 140 -8.53 11.78 6.95
N TYR A 141 -7.81 12.17 7.98
CA TYR A 141 -7.96 13.45 8.69
C TYR A 141 -6.57 14.05 8.91
N GLU A 142 -6.49 15.36 9.07
CA GLU A 142 -5.24 16.03 9.43
C GLU A 142 -5.48 17.17 10.41
N ASP A 143 -4.49 17.40 11.27
CA ASP A 143 -4.36 18.59 12.08
C ASP A 143 -2.98 19.25 11.84
N LYS A 144 -2.60 20.19 12.68
CA LYS A 144 -1.31 20.90 12.57
C LYS A 144 -0.08 20.01 12.84
N GLN A 145 -0.27 18.87 13.50
CA GLN A 145 0.81 18.01 13.98
C GLN A 145 0.89 16.68 13.25
N ASN A 146 -0.27 16.12 12.86
CA ASN A 146 -0.34 14.77 12.31
C ASN A 146 -1.33 14.65 11.15
N VAL A 147 -1.10 13.63 10.33
CA VAL A 147 -2.10 13.03 9.42
C VAL A 147 -2.56 11.73 10.05
N TYR A 148 -3.86 11.46 10.01
CA TYR A 148 -4.49 10.28 10.61
C TYR A 148 -5.22 9.49 9.54
N LEU A 149 -4.90 8.19 9.43
CA LEU A 149 -5.58 7.24 8.58
C LEU A 149 -6.37 6.29 9.46
N VAL A 150 -7.70 6.35 9.38
CA VAL A 150 -8.60 5.49 10.15
C VAL A 150 -9.05 4.33 9.28
N MET A 151 -8.92 3.11 9.78
CA MET A 151 -9.24 1.87 9.09
C MET A 151 -9.82 0.83 10.05
N GLU A 152 -10.35 -0.27 9.53
CA GLU A 152 -10.81 -1.38 10.36
C GLU A 152 -9.71 -1.89 11.28
N VAL A 153 -10.08 -2.32 12.48
CA VAL A 153 -9.15 -2.95 13.43
C VAL A 153 -9.14 -4.46 13.23
N CYS A 154 -7.98 -5.01 12.92
CA CYS A 154 -7.76 -6.45 12.79
C CYS A 154 -7.41 -7.05 14.16
N LYS A 155 -8.41 -7.63 14.83
CA LYS A 155 -8.29 -8.12 16.23
C LYS A 155 -7.56 -9.47 16.34
N GLY A 156 -7.33 -10.15 15.24
CA GLY A 156 -6.67 -11.47 15.23
C GLY A 156 -5.14 -11.40 15.30
N GLY A 157 -4.56 -10.19 15.23
CA GLY A 157 -3.11 -10.00 15.23
C GLY A 157 -2.46 -10.34 13.90
N GLU A 158 -1.13 -10.51 13.91
CA GLU A 158 -0.37 -10.86 12.72
C GLU A 158 -0.61 -12.31 12.29
N LEU A 159 -0.73 -12.52 10.98
CA LEU A 159 -0.87 -13.87 10.42
C LEU A 159 0.33 -14.75 10.77
N PHE A 160 1.53 -14.18 10.74
CA PHE A 160 2.75 -14.94 10.99
C PHE A 160 2.86 -15.41 12.43
N ASP A 161 2.46 -14.61 13.41
CA ASP A 161 2.41 -15.00 14.82
C ASP A 161 1.48 -16.19 15.04
N ARG A 162 0.31 -16.18 14.37
CA ARG A 162 -0.61 -17.33 14.41
C ARG A 162 0.00 -18.59 13.80
N ILE A 163 0.73 -18.46 12.68
CA ILE A 163 1.41 -19.58 12.04
C ILE A 163 2.45 -20.18 12.99
N ILE A 164 3.25 -19.35 13.65
CA ILE A 164 4.24 -19.79 14.62
C ILE A 164 3.57 -20.47 15.84
N ALA A 165 2.54 -19.84 16.39
CA ALA A 165 1.84 -20.35 17.58
C ALA A 165 1.14 -21.71 17.33
N LYS A 166 0.59 -21.93 16.12
CA LYS A 166 -0.02 -23.20 15.74
C LYS A 166 1.03 -24.29 15.46
N GLY A 167 2.21 -23.92 14.99
CA GLY A 167 3.35 -24.80 14.69
C GLY A 167 3.16 -25.64 13.43
N ASN A 168 2.18 -26.54 13.40
CA ASN A 168 1.94 -27.46 12.29
C ASN A 168 0.67 -27.06 11.51
N TYR A 169 0.80 -26.97 10.21
CA TYR A 169 -0.30 -26.79 9.27
C TYR A 169 -0.39 -27.97 8.31
N THR A 170 -1.60 -28.44 8.07
CA THR A 170 -1.85 -29.34 6.95
C THR A 170 -1.69 -28.58 5.64
N GLU A 171 -1.40 -29.28 4.55
CA GLU A 171 -1.34 -28.65 3.20
C GLU A 171 -2.65 -27.95 2.83
N ARG A 172 -3.78 -28.49 3.26
CA ARG A 172 -5.12 -27.91 3.02
C ARG A 172 -5.29 -26.56 3.74
N GLU A 173 -4.86 -26.47 4.99
CA GLU A 173 -4.91 -25.22 5.77
C GLU A 173 -3.94 -24.18 5.20
N ALA A 174 -2.72 -24.58 4.87
CA ALA A 174 -1.72 -23.73 4.23
C ALA A 174 -2.22 -23.21 2.88
N ALA A 175 -2.83 -24.06 2.05
CA ALA A 175 -3.43 -23.68 0.77
C ALA A 175 -4.57 -22.66 0.95
N THR A 176 -5.36 -22.77 2.03
CA THR A 176 -6.45 -21.82 2.32
C THR A 176 -5.91 -20.43 2.62
N ILE A 177 -4.85 -20.33 3.43
CA ILE A 177 -4.18 -19.06 3.72
C ILE A 177 -3.53 -18.50 2.46
N MET A 178 -2.81 -19.34 1.71
CA MET A 178 -2.11 -18.92 0.49
C MET A 178 -3.07 -18.38 -0.57
N ARG A 179 -4.26 -18.98 -0.73
CA ARG A 179 -5.29 -18.44 -1.63
C ARG A 179 -5.69 -17.01 -1.26
N GLN A 180 -5.82 -16.69 0.03
CA GLN A 180 -6.16 -15.35 0.48
C GLN A 180 -5.02 -14.36 0.18
N ILE A 181 -3.75 -14.76 0.41
CA ILE A 181 -2.57 -13.94 0.08
C ILE A 181 -2.50 -13.67 -1.42
N VAL A 182 -2.64 -14.72 -2.25
CA VAL A 182 -2.64 -14.57 -3.72
C VAL A 182 -3.80 -13.71 -4.19
N ASN A 183 -4.97 -13.82 -3.54
CA ASN A 183 -6.12 -12.96 -3.86
C ASN A 183 -5.84 -11.48 -3.57
N VAL A 184 -5.09 -11.15 -2.50
CA VAL A 184 -4.64 -9.77 -2.26
C VAL A 184 -3.85 -9.24 -3.45
N VAL A 185 -2.85 -10.00 -3.92
CA VAL A 185 -2.03 -9.61 -5.08
C VAL A 185 -2.88 -9.45 -6.33
N HIS A 186 -3.76 -10.42 -6.59
CA HIS A 186 -4.68 -10.39 -7.73
C HIS A 186 -5.57 -9.15 -7.70
N VAL A 187 -6.21 -8.87 -6.58
CA VAL A 187 -7.09 -7.70 -6.41
C VAL A 187 -6.32 -6.39 -6.60
N CYS A 188 -5.15 -6.25 -5.96
CA CYS A 188 -4.32 -5.07 -6.13
C CYS A 188 -3.98 -4.84 -7.60
N HIS A 189 -3.47 -5.86 -8.30
CA HIS A 189 -3.08 -5.74 -9.72
C HIS A 189 -4.29 -5.50 -10.62
N PHE A 190 -5.41 -6.18 -10.37
CA PHE A 190 -6.65 -5.96 -11.11
C PHE A 190 -7.17 -4.53 -10.98
N MET A 191 -7.02 -3.92 -9.80
CA MET A 191 -7.37 -2.53 -9.54
C MET A 191 -6.25 -1.54 -9.89
N GLY A 192 -5.22 -1.98 -10.61
CA GLY A 192 -4.13 -1.13 -11.09
C GLY A 192 -3.19 -0.63 -9.97
N VAL A 193 -3.04 -1.38 -8.88
CA VAL A 193 -2.16 -1.05 -7.75
C VAL A 193 -1.07 -2.10 -7.60
N MET A 194 0.17 -1.67 -7.33
CA MET A 194 1.27 -2.51 -6.91
C MET A 194 1.63 -2.20 -5.46
N HIS A 195 1.58 -3.21 -4.58
CA HIS A 195 1.80 -3.03 -3.14
C HIS A 195 3.25 -2.70 -2.79
N ARG A 196 4.21 -3.41 -3.37
CA ARG A 196 5.68 -3.26 -3.26
C ARG A 196 6.32 -3.57 -1.89
N ASP A 197 5.53 -3.87 -0.87
CA ASP A 197 6.02 -4.24 0.48
C ASP A 197 5.21 -5.43 1.04
N LEU A 198 4.96 -6.45 0.22
CA LEU A 198 4.30 -7.66 0.69
C LEU A 198 5.29 -8.49 1.54
N LYS A 199 5.02 -8.52 2.83
CA LYS A 199 5.78 -9.28 3.84
C LYS A 199 4.82 -9.81 4.91
N PRO A 200 5.23 -10.83 5.71
CA PRO A 200 4.34 -11.46 6.69
C PRO A 200 3.67 -10.48 7.67
N GLU A 201 4.38 -9.45 8.09
CA GLU A 201 3.94 -8.42 9.04
C GLU A 201 2.80 -7.57 8.49
N ASN A 202 2.68 -7.47 7.17
CA ASN A 202 1.64 -6.70 6.49
C ASN A 202 0.37 -7.53 6.22
N PHE A 203 0.29 -8.76 6.76
CA PHE A 203 -0.91 -9.58 6.75
C PHE A 203 -1.45 -9.75 8.15
N LEU A 204 -2.62 -9.17 8.42
CA LEU A 204 -3.32 -9.27 9.69
C LEU A 204 -4.55 -10.18 9.55
N LEU A 205 -5.07 -10.61 10.68
CA LEU A 205 -6.29 -11.41 10.79
C LEU A 205 -7.43 -10.55 11.30
N ALA A 206 -8.54 -10.52 10.58
CA ALA A 206 -9.69 -9.68 10.91
C ALA A 206 -10.24 -9.96 12.32
N SER A 207 -10.24 -11.22 12.75
CA SER A 207 -10.71 -11.66 14.07
C SER A 207 -9.81 -12.73 14.69
N GLN A 208 -10.10 -13.12 15.93
CA GLN A 208 -9.39 -14.20 16.62
C GLN A 208 -9.87 -15.60 16.20
N ASP A 209 -10.92 -15.71 15.40
CA ASP A 209 -11.47 -16.98 14.95
C ASP A 209 -10.45 -17.80 14.16
N GLU A 210 -10.57 -19.12 14.19
CA GLU A 210 -9.65 -20.03 13.49
C GLU A 210 -9.66 -19.77 11.97
N ASN A 211 -10.82 -19.48 11.39
CA ASN A 211 -11.02 -19.21 9.98
C ASN A 211 -11.06 -17.71 9.66
N ALA A 212 -10.38 -16.87 10.48
CA ALA A 212 -10.35 -15.43 10.28
C ALA A 212 -9.86 -15.06 8.88
N THR A 213 -10.49 -14.06 8.29
CA THR A 213 -10.08 -13.50 7.01
C THR A 213 -8.72 -12.81 7.12
N VAL A 214 -7.81 -13.12 6.21
CA VAL A 214 -6.52 -12.42 6.06
C VAL A 214 -6.77 -11.06 5.42
N LYS A 215 -6.18 -10.02 5.98
CA LYS A 215 -6.27 -8.63 5.54
C LYS A 215 -4.88 -8.09 5.25
N ALA A 216 -4.65 -7.57 4.05
CA ALA A 216 -3.43 -6.83 3.74
C ALA A 216 -3.56 -5.40 4.28
N THR A 217 -2.46 -4.89 4.80
CA THR A 217 -2.33 -3.54 5.38
C THR A 217 -1.01 -2.90 4.95
N ASP A 218 -0.79 -1.64 5.35
CA ASP A 218 0.41 -0.84 5.08
C ASP A 218 0.72 -0.64 3.59
N PHE A 219 -0.06 0.23 2.96
CA PHE A 219 0.09 0.62 1.55
C PHE A 219 1.04 1.82 1.35
N GLY A 220 1.85 2.17 2.37
CA GLY A 220 2.75 3.32 2.35
C GLY A 220 3.81 3.30 1.24
N LEU A 221 4.18 2.12 0.74
CA LEU A 221 5.09 1.98 -0.40
C LEU A 221 4.39 1.67 -1.73
N SER A 222 3.06 1.61 -1.74
CA SER A 222 2.28 1.21 -2.92
C SER A 222 2.22 2.31 -3.98
N ILE A 223 2.03 1.90 -5.24
CA ILE A 223 1.89 2.82 -6.38
C ILE A 223 0.79 2.34 -7.32
N PHE A 224 0.24 3.28 -8.12
CA PHE A 224 -0.60 2.93 -9.26
C PHE A 224 0.26 2.40 -10.42
N LEU A 225 -0.23 1.37 -11.13
CA LEU A 225 0.49 0.71 -12.23
C LEU A 225 0.75 1.65 -13.43
N GLU A 226 -0.08 2.66 -13.64
CA GLU A 226 0.16 3.68 -14.67
C GLU A 226 1.47 4.46 -14.44
N GLU A 227 1.84 4.66 -13.17
CA GLU A 227 3.12 5.27 -12.81
C GLU A 227 4.30 4.35 -13.17
N VAL A 228 4.16 3.04 -12.96
CA VAL A 228 5.18 2.04 -13.35
C VAL A 228 5.37 2.02 -14.86
N THR A 229 4.28 2.05 -15.62
CA THR A 229 4.33 2.06 -17.08
C THR A 229 5.08 3.30 -17.59
N LYS A 230 4.84 4.48 -17.01
CA LYS A 230 5.58 5.71 -17.34
C LYS A 230 7.07 5.58 -17.05
N ILE A 231 7.44 4.99 -15.91
CA ILE A 231 8.85 4.76 -15.54
C ILE A 231 9.51 3.79 -16.52
N LEU A 232 8.85 2.69 -16.87
CA LEU A 232 9.37 1.71 -17.83
C LEU A 232 9.51 2.31 -19.24
N TYR A 233 8.55 3.13 -19.70
CA TYR A 233 8.68 3.86 -20.97
C TYR A 233 9.86 4.84 -20.95
N PHE A 234 10.12 5.51 -19.82
CA PHE A 234 11.24 6.43 -19.68
C PHE A 234 12.59 5.69 -19.79
N PHE A 235 12.72 4.54 -19.13
CA PHE A 235 13.92 3.70 -19.24
C PHE A 235 14.10 3.12 -20.64
N TRP A 236 13.01 2.73 -21.30
CA TRP A 236 13.08 2.17 -22.66
C TRP A 236 13.39 3.22 -23.72
N ALA A 237 12.96 4.45 -23.53
CA ALA A 237 13.27 5.56 -24.43
C ALA A 237 14.69 6.11 -24.24
N TRP A 238 15.38 5.75 -23.15
CA TRP A 238 16.74 6.20 -22.82
C TRP A 238 17.81 5.16 -23.16
N ALA A 239 17.46 3.90 -23.36
CA ALA A 239 18.32 2.80 -23.78
C ALA A 239 18.36 2.65 -25.30
#